data_6a4f7e11e0bcab46b5b751f887020c0d
#
_entry.id   6a4f7e11e0bcab46b5b751f887020c0d
#
_cell.length_a   1.000
_cell.length_b   1.000
_cell.length_c   1.000
_cell.angle_alpha   90.00
_cell.angle_beta   90.00
_cell.angle_gamma   90.00
#
_symmetry.space_group_name_H-M   'P 1'
#
loop_
_entity.id
_entity.type
_entity.pdbx_description
1 polymer ?
#
loop_
_entity_poly.entity_id
_entity_poly.type
_entity_poly.pdbx_seq_one_letter_code
_entity_poly.pdbx_strand_id
1 'polypeptide(L)'
;MTSTIETILLYTIGAGLLSIVYGYLTGKNILNSSAGNSKMQDIASAIQIGAKAYLARQYKTIAIVGVVVLVIVSFAFSMLVGLGYLIGATLSGIAGYVGMLVSVQANVRTAEASRKGSVSYTHLTLPTKA
;
A
#
# COMPACT_ATOMS: atom_id res chain seq x y z
N MET A 1 -2.58 24.45 25.35
CA MET A 1 -1.56 23.62 24.71
C MET A 1 -2.05 22.21 24.41
N THR A 2 -2.56 21.51 25.40
CA THR A 2 -3.08 20.13 25.23
C THR A 2 -4.21 20.08 24.20
N SER A 3 -5.12 21.08 24.23
CA SER A 3 -6.24 21.15 23.28
C SER A 3 -5.79 21.34 21.83
N THR A 4 -4.70 22.09 21.60
CA THR A 4 -4.14 22.29 20.26
C THR A 4 -3.53 21.00 19.73
N ILE A 5 -2.80 20.27 20.57
CA ILE A 5 -2.21 18.97 20.22
C ILE A 5 -3.31 17.96 19.93
N GLU A 6 -4.34 17.91 20.77
CA GLU A 6 -5.49 17.04 20.55
C GLU A 6 -6.21 17.36 19.25
N THR A 7 -6.38 18.62 18.92
CA THR A 7 -6.99 19.08 17.68
C THR A 7 -6.16 18.63 16.47
N ILE A 8 -4.85 18.83 16.53
CA ILE A 8 -3.94 18.40 15.46
C ILE A 8 -4.00 16.88 15.28
N LEU A 9 -4.00 16.12 16.37
CA LEU A 9 -4.10 14.66 16.32
C LEU A 9 -5.42 14.21 15.72
N LEU A 10 -6.53 14.86 16.06
CA LEU A 10 -7.84 14.54 15.50
C LEU A 10 -7.87 14.80 14.00
N TYR A 11 -7.34 15.92 13.52
CA TYR A 11 -7.25 16.20 12.09
C TYR A 11 -6.36 15.18 11.37
N THR A 12 -5.24 14.82 11.97
CA THR A 12 -4.31 13.84 11.40
C THR A 12 -4.98 12.47 11.29
N ILE A 13 -5.66 12.02 12.33
CA ILE A 13 -6.39 10.76 12.35
C ILE A 13 -7.52 10.78 11.30
N GLY A 14 -8.27 11.90 11.24
CA GLY A 14 -9.32 12.07 10.26
C GLY A 14 -8.82 12.00 8.83
N ALA A 15 -7.71 12.66 8.53
CA ALA A 15 -7.08 12.62 7.22
C ALA A 15 -6.62 11.19 6.87
N GLY A 16 -6.04 10.49 7.84
CA GLY A 16 -5.63 9.09 7.66
C GLY A 16 -6.80 8.17 7.36
N LEU A 17 -7.91 8.33 8.09
CA LEU A 17 -9.12 7.54 7.86
C LEU A 17 -9.72 7.82 6.48
N LEU A 18 -9.77 9.09 6.07
CA LEU A 18 -10.23 9.47 4.73
C LEU A 18 -9.35 8.85 3.64
N SER A 19 -8.04 8.84 3.85
CA SER A 19 -7.09 8.21 2.92
C SER A 19 -7.36 6.71 2.78
N ILE A 20 -7.62 6.02 3.89
CA ILE A 20 -7.92 4.58 3.90
C ILE A 20 -9.21 4.32 3.13
N VAL A 21 -10.26 5.09 3.39
CA VAL A 21 -11.55 4.95 2.71
C VAL A 21 -11.39 5.21 1.20
N TYR A 22 -10.71 6.28 0.83
CA TYR A 22 -10.44 6.60 -0.57
C TYR A 22 -9.65 5.49 -1.25
N GLY A 23 -8.60 5.00 -0.61
CA GLY A 23 -7.77 3.92 -1.14
C GLY A 23 -8.56 2.63 -1.33
N TYR A 24 -9.43 2.29 -0.37
CA TYR A 24 -10.29 1.11 -0.46
C TYR A 24 -11.27 1.22 -1.64
N LEU A 25 -11.96 2.35 -1.75
CA LEU A 25 -12.95 2.56 -2.82
C LEU A 25 -12.27 2.59 -4.19
N THR A 26 -11.17 3.30 -4.32
CA THR A 26 -10.41 3.39 -5.57
C THR A 26 -9.84 2.03 -5.96
N GLY A 27 -9.25 1.31 -5.02
CA GLY A 27 -8.72 -0.03 -5.25
C GLY A 27 -9.80 -1.00 -5.70
N LYS A 28 -10.97 -0.95 -5.05
CA LYS A 28 -12.11 -1.79 -5.44
C LYS A 28 -12.58 -1.47 -6.86
N ASN A 29 -12.69 -0.20 -7.21
CA ASN A 29 -13.07 0.21 -8.56
C ASN A 29 -12.07 -0.26 -9.61
N ILE A 30 -10.78 -0.12 -9.33
CA ILE A 30 -9.72 -0.58 -10.24
C ILE A 30 -9.78 -2.09 -10.40
N LEU A 31 -9.92 -2.83 -9.31
CA LEU A 31 -9.97 -4.30 -9.35
C LEU A 31 -11.23 -4.83 -10.04
N ASN A 32 -12.32 -4.06 -10.06
CA ASN A 32 -13.54 -4.40 -10.79
C ASN A 32 -13.46 -4.07 -12.27
N SER A 33 -12.44 -3.35 -12.72
CA SER A 33 -12.22 -3.07 -14.13
C SER A 33 -11.73 -4.32 -14.86
N SER A 34 -11.92 -4.35 -16.20
CA SER A 34 -11.51 -5.49 -17.01
C SER A 34 -10.00 -5.74 -16.90
N ALA A 35 -9.63 -7.00 -16.70
CA ALA A 35 -8.23 -7.42 -16.63
C ALA A 35 -7.63 -7.74 -18.02
N GLY A 36 -8.42 -7.59 -19.09
CA GLY A 36 -7.98 -7.83 -20.45
C GLY A 36 -8.17 -9.26 -20.92
N ASN A 37 -7.54 -9.59 -22.05
CA ASN A 37 -7.64 -10.93 -22.63
C ASN A 37 -6.73 -11.93 -21.89
N SER A 38 -6.81 -13.21 -22.28
CA SER A 38 -6.05 -14.28 -21.61
C SER A 38 -4.53 -14.07 -21.69
N LYS A 39 -4.03 -13.55 -22.81
CA LYS A 39 -2.60 -13.28 -22.97
C LYS A 39 -2.12 -12.20 -22.01
N MET A 40 -2.91 -11.13 -21.85
CA MET A 40 -2.61 -10.06 -20.90
C MET A 40 -2.65 -10.59 -19.46
N GLN A 41 -3.61 -11.43 -19.14
CA GLN A 41 -3.74 -12.04 -17.82
C GLN A 41 -2.60 -13.00 -17.52
N ASP A 42 -2.12 -13.74 -18.51
CA ASP A 42 -0.95 -14.64 -18.36
C ASP A 42 0.31 -13.85 -18.01
N ILE A 43 0.54 -12.74 -18.71
CA ILE A 43 1.68 -11.85 -18.43
C ILE A 43 1.54 -11.23 -17.04
N ALA A 44 0.34 -10.77 -16.70
CA ALA A 44 0.07 -10.20 -15.38
C ALA A 44 0.27 -11.20 -14.26
N SER A 45 -0.12 -12.47 -14.48
CA SER A 45 0.09 -13.54 -13.53
C SER A 45 1.59 -13.78 -13.27
N ALA A 46 2.40 -13.78 -14.33
CA ALA A 46 3.85 -13.92 -14.21
C ALA A 46 4.46 -12.76 -13.39
N ILE A 47 4.01 -11.54 -13.64
CA ILE A 47 4.45 -10.35 -12.89
C ILE A 47 4.03 -10.47 -11.42
N GLN A 48 2.82 -10.93 -11.14
CA GLN A 48 2.33 -11.13 -9.78
C GLN A 48 3.16 -12.17 -9.02
N ILE A 49 3.52 -13.27 -9.66
CA ILE A 49 4.36 -14.29 -9.06
C ILE A 49 5.72 -13.71 -8.69
N GLY A 50 6.34 -12.96 -9.60
CA GLY A 50 7.61 -12.29 -9.34
C GLY A 50 7.52 -11.26 -8.22
N ALA A 51 6.45 -10.46 -8.20
CA ALA A 51 6.22 -9.46 -7.18
C ALA A 51 6.02 -10.11 -5.81
N LYS A 52 5.25 -11.18 -5.72
CA LYS A 52 5.03 -11.90 -4.45
C LYS A 52 6.33 -12.51 -3.93
N ALA A 53 7.15 -13.09 -4.81
CA ALA A 53 8.44 -13.65 -4.42
C ALA A 53 9.38 -12.55 -3.91
N TYR A 54 9.43 -11.41 -4.58
CA TYR A 54 10.20 -10.25 -4.18
C TYR A 54 9.75 -9.73 -2.81
N LEU A 55 8.44 -9.57 -2.62
CA LEU A 55 7.87 -9.10 -1.36
C LEU A 55 8.18 -10.05 -0.21
N ALA A 56 8.04 -11.36 -0.44
CA ALA A 56 8.33 -12.36 0.59
C ALA A 56 9.78 -12.26 1.06
N ARG A 57 10.72 -12.15 0.13
CA ARG A 57 12.15 -12.02 0.45
C ARG A 57 12.45 -10.69 1.11
N GLN A 58 11.90 -9.61 0.59
CA GLN A 58 12.08 -8.26 1.10
C GLN A 58 11.55 -8.14 2.53
N TYR A 59 10.36 -8.65 2.78
CA TYR A 59 9.73 -8.57 4.09
C TYR A 59 10.44 -9.43 5.12
N LYS A 60 11.01 -10.56 4.71
CA LYS A 60 11.84 -11.36 5.61
C LYS A 60 13.05 -10.56 6.10
N THR A 61 13.73 -9.87 5.20
CA THR A 61 14.87 -9.01 5.54
C THR A 61 14.44 -7.86 6.43
N ILE A 62 13.34 -7.17 6.06
CA ILE A 62 12.78 -6.06 6.84
C ILE A 62 12.39 -6.52 8.23
N ALA A 63 11.80 -7.71 8.37
CA ALA A 63 11.41 -8.24 9.68
C ALA A 63 12.62 -8.47 10.59
N ILE A 64 13.70 -9.02 10.04
CA ILE A 64 14.93 -9.27 10.81
C ILE A 64 15.53 -7.94 11.29
N VAL A 65 15.71 -6.99 10.39
CA VAL A 65 16.24 -5.66 10.71
C VAL A 65 15.30 -4.93 11.67
N GLY A 66 14.01 -5.03 11.43
CA GLY A 66 12.99 -4.39 12.25
C GLY A 66 13.00 -4.88 13.70
N VAL A 67 13.17 -6.19 13.90
CA VAL A 67 13.27 -6.76 15.26
C VAL A 67 14.51 -6.26 15.97
N VAL A 68 15.66 -6.21 15.28
CA VAL A 68 16.91 -5.68 15.85
C VAL A 68 16.72 -4.22 16.27
N VAL A 69 16.15 -3.40 15.40
CA VAL A 69 15.88 -1.97 15.71
C VAL A 69 14.89 -1.85 16.86
N LEU A 70 13.86 -2.69 16.90
CA LEU A 70 12.87 -2.70 17.98
C LEU A 70 13.55 -2.93 19.35
N VAL A 71 14.42 -3.91 19.42
CA VAL A 71 15.18 -4.19 20.66
C VAL A 71 16.02 -2.98 21.05
N ILE A 72 16.76 -2.40 20.12
CA ILE A 72 17.60 -1.23 20.38
C ILE A 72 16.77 -0.05 20.89
N VAL A 73 15.67 0.25 20.22
CA VAL A 73 14.79 1.39 20.57
C VAL A 73 14.15 1.17 21.93
N SER A 74 13.70 -0.04 22.23
CA SER A 74 13.07 -0.37 23.52
C SER A 74 14.05 -0.19 24.69
N PHE A 75 15.30 -0.57 24.52
CA PHE A 75 16.32 -0.41 25.57
C PHE A 75 16.88 1.02 25.64
N ALA A 76 17.04 1.68 24.49
CA ALA A 76 17.63 3.02 24.43
C ALA A 76 16.67 4.11 24.91
N PHE A 77 15.38 3.97 24.65
CA PHE A 77 14.39 4.98 25.00
C PHE A 77 13.44 4.48 26.07
N SER A 78 12.44 3.69 25.70
CA SER A 78 11.50 3.08 26.64
C SER A 78 10.69 1.99 25.95
N MET A 79 10.03 1.18 26.76
CA MET A 79 9.13 0.15 26.26
C MET A 79 7.94 0.75 25.51
N LEU A 80 7.47 1.91 25.95
CA LEU A 80 6.36 2.61 25.30
C LEU A 80 6.73 3.09 23.90
N VAL A 81 7.95 3.62 23.73
CA VAL A 81 8.46 4.03 22.43
C VAL A 81 8.64 2.81 21.52
N GLY A 82 9.15 1.71 22.07
CA GLY A 82 9.26 0.45 21.34
C GLY A 82 7.91 -0.08 20.85
N LEU A 83 6.89 0.02 21.68
CA LEU A 83 5.53 -0.40 21.31
C LEU A 83 4.97 0.47 20.19
N GLY A 84 5.16 1.80 20.27
CA GLY A 84 4.77 2.71 19.20
C GLY A 84 5.49 2.41 17.88
N TYR A 85 6.78 2.12 17.95
CA TYR A 85 7.55 1.70 16.79
C TYR A 85 6.99 0.42 16.17
N LEU A 86 6.68 -0.57 17.00
CA LEU A 86 6.15 -1.86 16.55
C LEU A 86 4.82 -1.67 15.81
N ILE A 87 3.90 -0.89 16.37
CA ILE A 87 2.61 -0.59 15.76
C ILE A 87 2.80 0.11 14.42
N GLY A 88 3.63 1.16 14.39
CA GLY A 88 3.89 1.93 13.17
C GLY A 88 4.54 1.08 12.08
N ALA A 89 5.52 0.27 12.42
CA ALA A 89 6.22 -0.61 11.49
C ALA A 89 5.27 -1.67 10.91
N THR A 90 4.40 -2.25 11.75
CA THR A 90 3.42 -3.24 11.32
C THR A 90 2.41 -2.62 10.35
N LEU A 91 1.86 -1.47 10.68
CA LEU A 91 0.90 -0.77 9.81
C LEU A 91 1.54 -0.34 8.50
N SER A 92 2.77 0.16 8.55
CA SER A 92 3.52 0.55 7.36
C SER A 92 3.81 -0.66 6.46
N GLY A 93 4.19 -1.77 7.05
CA GLY A 93 4.44 -3.02 6.31
C GLY A 93 3.18 -3.54 5.63
N ILE A 94 2.05 -3.53 6.33
CA ILE A 94 0.77 -3.95 5.76
C ILE A 94 0.37 -3.03 4.60
N ALA A 95 0.48 -1.72 4.79
CA ALA A 95 0.14 -0.75 3.77
C ALA A 95 1.00 -0.91 2.52
N GLY A 96 2.30 -1.11 2.68
CA GLY A 96 3.22 -1.35 1.57
C GLY A 96 2.92 -2.64 0.82
N TYR A 97 2.62 -3.71 1.54
CA TYR A 97 2.27 -5.01 0.94
C TYR A 97 0.99 -4.91 0.12
N VAL A 98 -0.07 -4.36 0.72
CA VAL A 98 -1.36 -4.19 0.02
C VAL A 98 -1.20 -3.27 -1.18
N GLY A 99 -0.46 -2.16 -1.03
CA GLY A 99 -0.21 -1.22 -2.11
C GLY A 99 0.48 -1.88 -3.30
N MET A 100 1.47 -2.72 -3.06
CA MET A 100 2.17 -3.44 -4.12
C MET A 100 1.23 -4.43 -4.82
N LEU A 101 0.43 -5.19 -4.07
CA LEU A 101 -0.51 -6.14 -4.67
C LEU A 101 -1.54 -5.45 -5.55
N VAL A 102 -2.09 -4.34 -5.07
CA VAL A 102 -3.06 -3.55 -5.85
C VAL A 102 -2.39 -2.96 -7.10
N SER A 103 -1.18 -2.44 -6.96
CA SER A 103 -0.43 -1.85 -8.07
C SER A 103 -0.19 -2.86 -9.20
N VAL A 104 0.23 -4.08 -8.86
CA VAL A 104 0.47 -5.14 -9.85
C VAL A 104 -0.81 -5.51 -10.58
N GLN A 105 -1.93 -5.60 -9.86
CA GLN A 105 -3.22 -5.89 -10.46
C GLN A 105 -3.77 -4.74 -11.28
N ALA A 106 -3.51 -3.49 -10.86
CA ALA A 106 -3.92 -2.30 -11.59
C ALA A 106 -3.20 -2.16 -12.94
N ASN A 107 -1.97 -2.64 -13.05
CA ASN A 107 -1.17 -2.53 -14.28
C ASN A 107 -1.87 -3.19 -15.48
N VAL A 108 -2.36 -4.41 -15.33
CA VAL A 108 -3.04 -5.11 -16.42
C VAL A 108 -4.36 -4.43 -16.77
N ARG A 109 -5.07 -3.93 -15.78
CA ARG A 109 -6.34 -3.23 -15.98
C ARG A 109 -6.15 -1.90 -16.67
N THR A 110 -5.09 -1.17 -16.36
CA THR A 110 -4.71 0.06 -17.05
C THR A 110 -4.38 -0.22 -18.51
N ALA A 111 -3.65 -1.29 -18.79
CA ALA A 111 -3.31 -1.70 -20.15
C ALA A 111 -4.58 -2.04 -20.95
N GLU A 112 -5.54 -2.74 -20.33
CA GLU A 112 -6.82 -3.06 -20.99
C GLU A 112 -7.64 -1.79 -21.26
N ALA A 113 -7.69 -0.87 -20.31
CA ALA A 113 -8.37 0.41 -20.49
C ALA A 113 -7.77 1.23 -21.62
N SER A 114 -6.44 1.18 -21.76
CA SER A 114 -5.71 1.81 -22.86
C SER A 114 -6.12 1.26 -24.22
N ARG A 115 -6.41 -0.04 -24.30
CA ARG A 115 -6.93 -0.66 -25.53
C ARG A 115 -8.33 -0.17 -25.89
N LYS A 116 -9.16 0.10 -24.89
CA LYS A 116 -10.57 0.49 -25.08
C LYS A 116 -10.75 1.95 -25.42
N GLY A 117 -9.79 2.80 -25.06
CA GLY A 117 -9.87 4.22 -25.39
C GLY A 117 -9.19 5.10 -24.36
N SER A 118 -8.87 6.32 -24.79
CA SER A 118 -8.13 7.28 -23.99
C SER A 118 -8.88 7.74 -22.72
N VAL A 119 -10.20 7.76 -22.74
CA VAL A 119 -11.00 8.20 -21.59
C VAL A 119 -10.86 7.19 -20.44
N SER A 120 -11.01 5.90 -20.74
CA SER A 120 -10.83 4.85 -19.73
C SER A 120 -9.41 4.81 -19.20
N TYR A 121 -8.42 4.96 -20.06
CA TYR A 121 -7.03 5.03 -19.69
C TYR A 121 -6.77 6.20 -18.73
N THR A 122 -7.27 7.38 -19.07
CA THR A 122 -7.10 8.58 -18.25
C THR A 122 -7.71 8.39 -16.86
N HIS A 123 -8.90 7.78 -16.79
CA HIS A 123 -9.57 7.52 -15.51
C HIS A 123 -8.74 6.62 -14.60
N LEU A 124 -8.11 5.58 -15.14
CA LEU A 124 -7.31 4.65 -14.34
C LEU A 124 -5.93 5.20 -13.97
N THR A 125 -5.35 6.06 -14.79
CA THR A 125 -3.99 6.57 -14.56
C THR A 125 -3.94 7.85 -13.74
N LEU A 126 -4.99 8.67 -13.75
CA LEU A 126 -5.01 9.94 -13.02
C LEU A 126 -4.70 9.78 -11.53
N PRO A 127 -5.23 8.80 -10.80
CA PRO A 127 -4.92 8.61 -9.39
C PRO A 127 -3.46 8.26 -9.13
N THR A 128 -2.75 7.72 -10.11
CA THR A 128 -1.36 7.30 -9.98
C THR A 128 -0.36 8.35 -10.43
N LYS A 129 -0.82 9.38 -11.14
CA LYS A 129 0.02 10.49 -11.61
C LYS A 129 0.25 11.57 -10.57
N ALA A 130 -0.57 11.62 -9.56
CA ALA A 130 -0.39 12.57 -8.47
C ALA A 130 0.69 12.14 -7.47
#